data_133168c95f789a7ae6db3911f87eb48c
#
_entry.id   133168c95f789a7ae6db3911f87eb48c
#
_cell.length_a   1.000
_cell.length_b   1.000
_cell.length_c   1.000
_cell.angle_alpha   90.00
_cell.angle_beta   90.00
_cell.angle_gamma   90.00
#
_symmetry.space_group_name_H-M   'P 1'
#
loop_
_entity.id
_entity.type
_entity.pdbx_description
1 polymer ?
#
loop_
_entity_poly.entity_id
_entity_poly.type
_entity_poly.pdbx_seq_one_letter_code
_entity_poly.pdbx_strand_id
1 'polypeptide(L)'
;HLKKVDGPSVYPVIPREVLAGQSVPGSGWGKSSPEEAASRSVFVFIKRSLALPILQVFDAPDPDSPCPSRFTTTQPAQALALINSEFASEQAKVLAADVAKKSPSSPSAKVNEVLRRTLQRQPNQDEIDRGTTFIKDSMNKDSLSEEDAFRRFCLIAFSLNEFIFLN
;
A
#
# COMPACT_ATOMS: atom_id res chain seq x y z
N HIS A 1 -0.71 -4.76 -12.62
CA HIS A 1 -1.27 -6.01 -13.17
C HIS A 1 -1.23 -7.10 -12.11
N LEU A 2 -2.34 -7.28 -11.39
CA LEU A 2 -2.51 -8.40 -10.48
C LEU A 2 -2.52 -9.70 -11.28
N LYS A 3 -1.64 -10.64 -10.96
CA LYS A 3 -1.60 -11.97 -11.59
C LYS A 3 -2.86 -12.79 -11.26
N LYS A 4 -3.16 -13.71 -12.15
CA LYS A 4 -4.32 -14.60 -12.16
C LYS A 4 -4.49 -15.45 -10.89
N VAL A 5 -5.69 -16.01 -10.80
CA VAL A 5 -6.32 -16.70 -9.69
C VAL A 5 -5.62 -18.00 -9.24
N ASP A 6 -4.68 -18.54 -10.02
CA ASP A 6 -3.96 -19.78 -9.70
C ASP A 6 -2.46 -19.52 -9.59
N GLY A 7 -1.90 -19.77 -8.43
CA GLY A 7 -0.46 -19.59 -8.19
C GLY A 7 0.00 -20.22 -6.89
N PRO A 8 1.31 -20.46 -6.76
CA PRO A 8 1.91 -20.92 -5.52
C PRO A 8 1.73 -19.89 -4.41
N SER A 9 1.92 -20.34 -3.17
CA SER A 9 1.94 -19.44 -2.02
C SER A 9 2.95 -18.32 -2.18
N VAL A 10 2.54 -17.12 -1.81
CA VAL A 10 3.36 -15.91 -1.86
C VAL A 10 3.97 -15.64 -0.50
N TYR A 11 5.24 -15.30 -0.48
CA TYR A 11 6.01 -15.00 0.72
C TYR A 11 6.47 -13.54 0.69
N PRO A 12 5.66 -12.60 1.21
CA PRO A 12 6.06 -11.19 1.30
C PRO A 12 7.31 -11.03 2.18
N VAL A 13 8.00 -9.91 1.99
CA VAL A 13 9.11 -9.53 2.87
C VAL A 13 8.56 -9.24 4.27
N ILE A 14 9.14 -9.89 5.27
CA ILE A 14 8.76 -9.68 6.68
C ILE A 14 9.69 -8.61 7.27
N PRO A 15 9.14 -7.63 7.99
CA PRO A 15 9.93 -6.66 8.74
C PRO A 15 10.90 -7.36 9.71
N ARG A 16 12.11 -6.81 9.84
CA ARG A 16 13.16 -7.40 10.70
C ARG A 16 12.75 -7.51 12.16
N GLU A 17 11.96 -6.54 12.63
CA GLU A 17 11.44 -6.48 13.99
C GLU A 17 10.54 -7.69 14.29
N VAL A 18 9.74 -8.11 13.31
CA VAL A 18 8.85 -9.29 13.43
C VAL A 18 9.67 -10.58 13.44
N LEU A 19 10.72 -10.64 12.63
CA LEU A 19 11.63 -11.80 12.60
C LEU A 19 12.42 -11.91 13.90
N ALA A 20 12.82 -10.78 14.50
CA ALA A 20 13.57 -10.77 15.75
C ALA A 20 12.81 -11.38 16.94
N GLY A 21 11.47 -11.41 16.89
CA GLY A 21 10.63 -12.06 17.91
C GLY A 21 10.57 -13.58 17.79
N GLN A 22 11.16 -14.19 16.77
CA GLN A 22 11.15 -15.63 16.58
C GLN A 22 12.38 -16.30 17.18
N SER A 23 12.21 -17.51 17.74
CA SER A 23 13.32 -18.32 18.24
C SER A 23 14.36 -18.65 17.17
N VAL A 24 13.91 -18.85 15.92
CA VAL A 24 14.75 -18.99 14.73
C VAL A 24 14.19 -18.07 13.66
N PRO A 25 14.80 -16.87 13.46
CA PRO A 25 14.31 -15.86 12.54
C PRO A 25 14.15 -16.38 11.11
N GLY A 26 12.93 -16.26 10.56
CA GLY A 26 12.62 -16.67 9.19
C GLY A 26 12.52 -18.16 8.94
N SER A 27 12.65 -19.02 9.96
CA SER A 27 12.52 -20.47 9.80
C SER A 27 11.17 -20.83 9.17
N GLY A 28 11.19 -21.64 8.10
CA GLY A 28 9.98 -22.09 7.39
C GLY A 28 9.25 -20.99 6.63
N TRP A 29 9.88 -19.83 6.42
CA TRP A 29 9.39 -18.78 5.51
C TRP A 29 10.14 -18.84 4.19
N GLY A 30 9.42 -18.88 3.08
CA GLY A 30 9.98 -18.90 1.73
C GLY A 30 10.38 -17.51 1.22
N LYS A 31 10.75 -17.46 -0.03
CA LYS A 31 10.99 -16.20 -0.76
C LYS A 31 10.19 -16.23 -2.05
N SER A 32 9.55 -15.12 -2.37
CA SER A 32 8.91 -14.89 -3.66
C SER A 32 9.71 -13.89 -4.48
N SER A 33 9.68 -14.08 -5.79
CA SER A 33 10.18 -13.05 -6.72
C SER A 33 9.31 -11.79 -6.66
N PRO A 34 9.78 -10.64 -7.12
CA PRO A 34 8.96 -9.42 -7.18
C PRO A 34 7.68 -9.60 -8.00
N GLU A 35 7.71 -10.44 -9.02
CA GLU A 35 6.54 -10.74 -9.85
C GLU A 35 5.51 -11.61 -9.11
N GLU A 36 5.94 -12.59 -8.33
CA GLU A 36 5.08 -13.39 -7.48
C GLU A 36 4.51 -12.57 -6.33
N ALA A 37 5.33 -11.70 -5.74
CA ALA A 37 4.91 -10.79 -4.67
C ALA A 37 3.86 -9.76 -5.12
N ALA A 38 3.72 -9.50 -6.42
CA ALA A 38 2.66 -8.68 -6.98
C ALA A 38 1.30 -9.38 -7.08
N SER A 39 1.15 -10.56 -6.47
CA SER A 39 -0.11 -11.31 -6.42
C SER A 39 -1.04 -10.79 -5.31
N ARG A 40 -2.32 -11.16 -5.39
CA ARG A 40 -3.31 -10.78 -4.36
C ARG A 40 -2.96 -11.41 -3.01
N SER A 41 -3.29 -10.70 -1.93
CA SER A 41 -3.02 -11.15 -0.55
C SER A 41 -3.67 -12.48 -0.16
N VAL A 42 -4.69 -12.93 -0.90
CA VAL A 42 -5.30 -14.26 -0.70
C VAL A 42 -4.31 -15.40 -0.94
N PHE A 43 -3.23 -15.17 -1.69
CA PHE A 43 -2.18 -16.17 -1.94
C PHE A 43 -1.03 -16.11 -0.93
N VAL A 44 -1.05 -15.18 0.02
CA VAL A 44 -0.02 -15.07 1.03
C VAL A 44 -0.02 -16.31 1.91
N PHE A 45 1.17 -16.91 2.06
CA PHE A 45 1.37 -18.06 2.94
C PHE A 45 1.06 -17.69 4.39
N ILE A 46 0.19 -18.45 5.03
CA ILE A 46 -0.19 -18.27 6.43
C ILE A 46 0.63 -19.21 7.28
N LYS A 47 1.44 -18.66 8.16
CA LYS A 47 2.19 -19.39 9.17
C LYS A 47 1.66 -19.01 10.55
N ARG A 48 1.18 -20.00 11.33
CA ARG A 48 0.57 -19.76 12.66
C ARG A 48 1.49 -18.99 13.60
N SER A 49 2.77 -19.36 13.63
CA SER A 49 3.78 -18.71 14.50
C SER A 49 4.32 -17.38 13.97
N LEU A 50 3.80 -16.88 12.87
CA LEU A 50 4.29 -15.67 12.21
C LEU A 50 3.15 -14.92 11.53
N ALA A 51 2.48 -14.06 12.26
CA ALA A 51 1.45 -13.22 11.72
C ALA A 51 2.06 -12.00 11.01
N LEU A 52 1.59 -11.72 9.80
CA LEU A 52 2.01 -10.53 9.06
C LEU A 52 1.31 -9.29 9.61
N PRO A 53 2.06 -8.26 10.08
CA PRO A 53 1.46 -7.09 10.73
C PRO A 53 0.43 -6.38 9.87
N ILE A 54 0.68 -6.25 8.57
CA ILE A 54 -0.26 -5.59 7.66
C ILE A 54 -1.59 -6.36 7.58
N LEU A 55 -1.58 -7.67 7.57
CA LEU A 55 -2.81 -8.46 7.55
C LEU A 55 -3.58 -8.34 8.87
N GLN A 56 -2.87 -8.30 10.00
CA GLN A 56 -3.48 -8.12 11.32
C GLN A 56 -4.16 -6.76 11.45
N VAL A 57 -3.50 -5.69 10.98
CA VAL A 57 -4.05 -4.33 10.98
C VAL A 57 -5.34 -4.24 10.15
N PHE A 58 -5.46 -5.07 9.11
CA PHE A 58 -6.66 -5.17 8.27
C PHE A 58 -7.59 -6.32 8.66
N ASP A 59 -7.63 -6.66 9.95
CA ASP A 59 -8.57 -7.61 10.53
C ASP A 59 -8.52 -9.02 9.90
N ALA A 60 -7.34 -9.48 9.51
CA ALA A 60 -7.19 -10.86 9.11
C ALA A 60 -7.49 -11.80 10.28
N PRO A 61 -8.17 -12.93 10.05
CA PRO A 61 -8.44 -13.87 11.11
C PRO A 61 -7.16 -14.36 11.77
N ASP A 62 -7.21 -14.55 13.09
CA ASP A 62 -6.13 -15.23 13.82
C ASP A 62 -6.05 -16.69 13.34
N PRO A 63 -4.90 -17.15 12.82
CA PRO A 63 -4.74 -18.52 12.34
C PRO A 63 -4.80 -19.59 13.44
N ASP A 64 -4.70 -19.19 14.71
CA ASP A 64 -4.75 -20.09 15.86
C ASP A 64 -6.13 -20.23 16.49
N SER A 65 -7.09 -19.40 16.09
CA SER A 65 -8.43 -19.36 16.68
C SER A 65 -9.53 -19.57 15.63
N PRO A 66 -10.61 -20.31 15.97
CA PRO A 66 -11.80 -20.34 15.12
C PRO A 66 -12.40 -18.93 14.96
N CYS A 67 -12.60 -18.51 13.72
CA CYS A 67 -13.20 -17.22 13.43
C CYS A 67 -14.59 -17.41 12.79
N PRO A 68 -15.68 -17.47 13.60
CA PRO A 68 -17.03 -17.70 13.09
C PRO A 68 -17.57 -16.50 12.29
N SER A 69 -17.08 -15.29 12.58
CA SER A 69 -17.39 -14.08 11.82
C SER A 69 -16.19 -13.15 11.83
N ARG A 70 -15.95 -12.47 10.71
CA ARG A 70 -14.91 -11.43 10.64
C ARG A 70 -15.45 -10.13 11.23
N PHE A 71 -14.67 -9.55 12.11
CA PHE A 71 -14.87 -8.17 12.51
C PHE A 71 -14.22 -7.27 11.45
N THR A 72 -14.87 -6.19 11.11
CA THR A 72 -14.31 -5.12 10.30
C THR A 72 -14.17 -3.89 11.19
N THR A 73 -12.94 -3.43 11.34
CA THR A 73 -12.67 -2.21 12.09
C THR A 73 -12.20 -1.11 11.16
N THR A 74 -12.62 0.12 11.43
CA THR A 74 -12.11 1.31 10.75
C THR A 74 -11.25 2.04 11.77
N GLN A 75 -9.94 1.87 11.70
CA GLN A 75 -9.03 2.44 12.68
C GLN A 75 -7.97 3.33 12.02
N PRO A 76 -7.60 4.45 12.66
CA PRO A 76 -6.47 5.28 12.22
C PRO A 76 -5.17 4.50 12.05
N ALA A 77 -5.00 3.41 12.80
CA ALA A 77 -3.86 2.51 12.69
C ALA A 77 -3.69 1.90 11.30
N GLN A 78 -4.78 1.69 10.55
CA GLN A 78 -4.73 1.13 9.18
C GLN A 78 -4.07 2.12 8.21
N ALA A 79 -4.44 3.39 8.25
CA ALA A 79 -3.80 4.43 7.44
C ALA A 79 -2.34 4.62 7.82
N LEU A 80 -2.02 4.63 9.13
CA LEU A 80 -0.64 4.72 9.60
C LEU A 80 0.21 3.52 9.18
N ALA A 81 -0.35 2.32 9.21
CA ALA A 81 0.34 1.12 8.76
C ALA A 81 0.69 1.18 7.27
N LEU A 82 -0.21 1.72 6.43
CA LEU A 82 0.07 1.91 5.00
C LEU A 82 1.15 2.98 4.77
N ILE A 83 1.07 4.12 5.45
CA ILE A 83 2.06 5.20 5.32
C ILE A 83 3.46 4.72 5.73
N ASN A 84 3.55 3.88 6.76
CA ASN A 84 4.81 3.34 7.25
C ASN A 84 5.21 2.01 6.58
N SER A 85 4.41 1.50 5.65
CA SER A 85 4.69 0.24 4.96
C SER A 85 5.74 0.45 3.86
N GLU A 86 6.82 -0.32 3.92
CA GLU A 86 7.80 -0.40 2.84
C GLU A 86 7.15 -0.83 1.53
N PHE A 87 6.25 -1.82 1.58
CA PHE A 87 5.48 -2.26 0.42
C PHE A 87 4.67 -1.11 -0.20
N ALA A 88 3.90 -0.36 0.59
CA ALA A 88 3.12 0.76 0.08
C ALA A 88 4.02 1.87 -0.49
N SER A 89 5.17 2.13 0.12
CA SER A 89 6.17 3.07 -0.39
C SER A 89 6.71 2.66 -1.75
N GLU A 90 7.04 1.38 -1.94
CA GLU A 90 7.50 0.86 -3.23
C GLU A 90 6.40 0.92 -4.29
N GLN A 91 5.15 0.58 -3.94
CA GLN A 91 4.03 0.72 -4.88
C GLN A 91 3.75 2.18 -5.25
N ALA A 92 3.93 3.12 -4.34
CA ALA A 92 3.82 4.55 -4.62
C ALA A 92 4.90 5.03 -5.62
N LYS A 93 6.12 4.52 -5.54
CA LYS A 93 7.17 4.78 -6.53
C LYS A 93 6.77 4.27 -7.93
N VAL A 94 6.26 3.04 -8.00
CA VAL A 94 5.81 2.44 -9.26
C VAL A 94 4.67 3.27 -9.87
N LEU A 95 3.67 3.64 -9.07
CA LEU A 95 2.56 4.47 -9.52
C LEU A 95 3.04 5.84 -10.01
N ALA A 96 3.92 6.50 -9.25
CA ALA A 96 4.46 7.80 -9.60
C ALA A 96 5.23 7.75 -10.93
N ALA A 97 6.07 6.75 -11.12
CA ALA A 97 6.82 6.56 -12.35
C ALA A 97 5.92 6.28 -13.57
N ASP A 98 4.88 5.46 -13.41
CA ASP A 98 3.95 5.15 -14.51
C ASP A 98 3.08 6.36 -14.88
N VAL A 99 2.60 7.13 -13.90
CA VAL A 99 1.85 8.36 -14.15
C VAL A 99 2.73 9.41 -14.80
N ALA A 100 3.97 9.59 -14.34
CA ALA A 100 4.89 10.55 -14.93
C ALA A 100 5.17 10.26 -16.41
N LYS A 101 5.22 9.00 -16.81
CA LYS A 101 5.38 8.59 -18.22
C LYS A 101 4.16 8.87 -19.07
N LYS A 102 2.95 8.72 -18.53
CA LYS A 102 1.69 8.79 -19.28
C LYS A 102 1.05 10.18 -19.27
N SER A 103 1.32 10.97 -18.24
CA SER A 103 0.74 12.31 -18.03
C SER A 103 1.83 13.33 -17.68
N PRO A 104 2.74 13.68 -18.59
CA PRO A 104 3.90 14.48 -18.26
C PRO A 104 3.63 15.97 -18.06
N SER A 105 2.44 16.48 -18.44
CA SER A 105 2.32 17.89 -18.81
C SER A 105 2.09 18.87 -17.65
N SER A 106 1.48 18.48 -16.54
CA SER A 106 1.28 19.40 -15.41
C SER A 106 1.09 18.65 -14.07
N PRO A 107 1.43 19.28 -12.94
CA PRO A 107 1.15 18.72 -11.62
C PRO A 107 -0.31 18.36 -11.40
N SER A 108 -1.23 19.21 -11.87
CA SER A 108 -2.67 19.00 -11.80
C SER A 108 -3.12 17.76 -12.59
N ALA A 109 -2.58 17.56 -13.80
CA ALA A 109 -2.88 16.36 -14.59
C ALA A 109 -2.34 15.08 -13.95
N LYS A 110 -1.14 15.13 -13.36
CA LYS A 110 -0.57 14.01 -12.61
C LYS A 110 -1.45 13.66 -11.39
N VAL A 111 -1.86 14.66 -10.62
CA VAL A 111 -2.76 14.49 -9.45
C VAL A 111 -4.10 13.89 -9.88
N ASN A 112 -4.73 14.42 -10.91
CA ASN A 112 -5.98 13.89 -11.46
C ASN A 112 -5.85 12.40 -11.83
N GLU A 113 -4.77 12.02 -12.52
CA GLU A 113 -4.57 10.63 -12.93
C GLU A 113 -4.31 9.69 -11.73
N VAL A 114 -3.56 10.12 -10.73
CA VAL A 114 -3.37 9.33 -9.49
C VAL A 114 -4.71 9.10 -8.81
N LEU A 115 -5.47 10.17 -8.55
CA LEU A 115 -6.77 10.07 -7.88
C LEU A 115 -7.78 9.24 -8.67
N ARG A 116 -7.84 9.43 -9.99
CA ARG A 116 -8.70 8.61 -10.85
C ARG A 116 -8.39 7.11 -10.74
N ARG A 117 -7.12 6.73 -10.64
CA ARG A 117 -6.71 5.32 -10.53
C ARG A 117 -6.95 4.75 -9.14
N THR A 118 -6.71 5.54 -8.10
CA THR A 118 -6.88 5.08 -6.72
C THR A 118 -8.34 5.04 -6.31
N LEU A 119 -9.12 6.04 -6.68
CA LEU A 119 -10.53 6.16 -6.29
C LEU A 119 -11.50 5.50 -7.28
N GLN A 120 -11.01 5.09 -8.47
CA GLN A 120 -11.82 4.48 -9.54
C GLN A 120 -13.03 5.34 -9.99
N ARG A 121 -12.93 6.66 -9.78
CA ARG A 121 -13.88 7.68 -10.24
C ARG A 121 -13.15 8.92 -10.71
N GLN A 122 -13.87 9.84 -11.32
CA GLN A 122 -13.31 11.16 -11.61
C GLN A 122 -13.19 11.97 -10.31
N PRO A 123 -11.99 12.51 -9.99
CA PRO A 123 -11.84 13.42 -8.88
C PRO A 123 -12.51 14.76 -9.19
N ASN A 124 -13.00 15.43 -8.17
CA ASN A 124 -13.51 16.80 -8.30
C ASN A 124 -12.35 17.81 -8.27
N GLN A 125 -12.65 19.08 -8.61
CA GLN A 125 -11.64 20.12 -8.70
C GLN A 125 -10.97 20.40 -7.35
N ASP A 126 -11.71 20.37 -6.24
CA ASP A 126 -11.17 20.61 -4.90
C ASP A 126 -10.17 19.52 -4.48
N GLU A 127 -10.38 18.27 -4.90
CA GLU A 127 -9.44 17.17 -4.65
C GLU A 127 -8.15 17.37 -5.44
N ILE A 128 -8.26 17.80 -6.68
CA ILE A 128 -7.10 18.10 -7.55
C ILE A 128 -6.30 19.26 -6.97
N ASP A 129 -6.98 20.32 -6.55
CA ASP A 129 -6.34 21.53 -5.99
C ASP A 129 -5.64 21.21 -4.66
N ARG A 130 -6.27 20.43 -3.78
CA ARG A 130 -5.64 19.95 -2.53
C ARG A 130 -4.40 19.11 -2.80
N GLY A 131 -4.47 18.17 -3.74
CA GLY A 131 -3.32 17.35 -4.11
C GLY A 131 -2.18 18.16 -4.71
N THR A 132 -2.50 19.12 -5.57
CA THR A 132 -1.52 20.01 -6.18
C THR A 132 -0.87 20.94 -5.15
N THR A 133 -1.66 21.45 -4.20
CA THR A 133 -1.17 22.28 -3.09
C THR A 133 -0.26 21.46 -2.18
N PHE A 134 -0.64 20.23 -1.84
CA PHE A 134 0.18 19.34 -1.04
C PHE A 134 1.57 19.11 -1.65
N ILE A 135 1.65 18.88 -2.98
CA ILE A 135 2.93 18.68 -3.67
C ILE A 135 3.77 19.96 -3.57
N LYS A 136 3.20 21.13 -3.84
CA LYS A 136 3.88 22.43 -3.72
C LYS A 136 4.38 22.68 -2.31
N ASP A 137 3.55 22.43 -1.31
CA ASP A 137 3.91 22.61 0.10
C ASP A 137 5.05 21.68 0.51
N SER A 138 5.02 20.43 0.09
CA SER A 138 6.10 19.46 0.35
C SER A 138 7.43 19.90 -0.27
N MET A 139 7.40 20.48 -1.47
CA MET A 139 8.60 21.05 -2.10
C MET A 139 9.13 22.28 -1.33
N ASN A 140 8.24 23.18 -0.91
CA ASN A 140 8.63 24.43 -0.29
C ASN A 140 9.00 24.31 1.20
N LYS A 141 8.22 23.54 1.97
CA LYS A 141 8.38 23.42 3.42
C LYS A 141 9.36 22.30 3.80
N ASP A 142 9.30 21.17 3.09
CA ASP A 142 10.11 19.99 3.40
C ASP A 142 11.37 19.91 2.52
N SER A 143 11.57 20.86 1.60
CA SER A 143 12.71 20.93 0.66
C SER A 143 12.84 19.66 -0.20
N LEU A 144 11.73 19.02 -0.53
CA LEU A 144 11.71 17.82 -1.35
C LEU A 144 11.85 18.16 -2.84
N SER A 145 12.46 17.23 -3.59
CA SER A 145 12.38 17.28 -5.06
C SER A 145 10.92 17.13 -5.54
N GLU A 146 10.60 17.60 -6.74
CA GLU A 146 9.27 17.41 -7.35
C GLU A 146 8.91 15.91 -7.40
N GLU A 147 9.86 15.07 -7.75
CA GLU A 147 9.68 13.61 -7.82
C GLU A 147 9.34 13.00 -6.45
N ASP A 148 10.08 13.39 -5.40
CA ASP A 148 9.83 12.89 -4.04
C ASP A 148 8.51 13.40 -3.47
N ALA A 149 8.18 14.67 -3.70
CA ALA A 149 6.90 15.25 -3.31
C ALA A 149 5.73 14.55 -4.01
N PHE A 150 5.87 14.25 -5.29
CA PHE A 150 4.85 13.52 -6.05
C PHE A 150 4.72 12.06 -5.59
N ARG A 151 5.84 11.38 -5.32
CA ARG A 151 5.83 10.03 -4.73
C ARG A 151 5.13 10.01 -3.37
N ARG A 152 5.41 11.01 -2.51
CA ARG A 152 4.73 11.16 -1.21
C ARG A 152 3.22 11.36 -1.39
N PHE A 153 2.80 12.13 -2.37
CA PHE A 153 1.38 12.26 -2.71
C PHE A 153 0.75 10.93 -3.13
N CYS A 154 1.42 10.13 -3.96
CA CYS A 154 0.95 8.79 -4.33
C CYS A 154 0.79 7.87 -3.12
N LEU A 155 1.70 7.93 -2.15
CA LEU A 155 1.60 7.17 -0.91
C LEU A 155 0.39 7.60 -0.07
N ILE A 156 0.12 8.90 0.02
CA ILE A 156 -1.06 9.42 0.72
C ILE A 156 -2.34 8.98 0.02
N ALA A 157 -2.36 8.95 -1.31
CA ALA A 157 -3.53 8.49 -2.07
C ALA A 157 -3.93 7.05 -1.72
N PHE A 158 -2.97 6.18 -1.40
CA PHE A 158 -3.25 4.82 -0.90
C PHE A 158 -3.80 4.78 0.54
N SER A 159 -3.71 5.87 1.28
CA SER A 159 -4.21 5.98 2.66
C SER A 159 -5.57 6.65 2.76
N LEU A 160 -6.16 7.02 1.62
CA LEU A 160 -7.50 7.59 1.59
C LEU A 160 -8.55 6.53 1.96
N ASN A 161 -9.52 6.91 2.77
CA ASN A 161 -10.58 6.00 3.20
C ASN A 161 -11.29 5.33 2.02
N GLU A 162 -11.56 6.07 0.96
CA GLU A 162 -12.22 5.58 -0.25
C GLU A 162 -11.36 4.54 -1.03
N PHE A 163 -10.03 4.57 -0.86
CA PHE A 163 -9.16 3.54 -1.41
C PHE A 163 -9.12 2.28 -0.53
N ILE A 164 -9.14 2.45 0.79
CA ILE A 164 -9.01 1.36 1.76
C ILE A 164 -10.32 0.60 1.94
N PHE A 165 -11.44 1.33 1.99
CA PHE A 165 -12.76 0.77 2.29
C PHE A 165 -13.65 0.83 1.06
N LEU A 166 -14.24 -0.31 0.72
CA LEU A 166 -15.30 -0.40 -0.28
C LEU A 166 -16.62 0.00 0.41
N ASN A 167 -17.22 1.09 -0.07
CA ASN A 167 -18.58 1.51 0.34
C ASN A 167 -19.63 0.82 -0.53
#